data_2d06b2e9cd883acffe168ac08b9c81d7
#
_entry.id   2d06b2e9cd883acffe168ac08b9c81d7
#
_cell.length_a   1.000
_cell.length_b   1.000
_cell.length_c   1.000
_cell.angle_alpha   90.00
_cell.angle_beta   90.00
_cell.angle_gamma   90.00
#
_symmetry.space_group_name_H-M   'P 1'
#
loop_
_entity.id
_entity.type
_entity.pdbx_description
1 polymer ?
#
loop_
_entity_poly.entity_id
_entity_poly.type
_entity_poly.pdbx_seq_one_letter_code
_entity_poly.pdbx_strand_id
1 'polypeptide(L)'
;WIVRDVREEHQRAIDWLNEHTEERIGFLLVKIELWQIEESKPAPKFVIVESPNEWAKITKTGLTEMNETKRKQLEFWTNFKSFASEKGTRMSLRTPLARSYYNISIGSSDAHIHLAISSAKNLISCNLYIDNNDELYDFLLTRKDKIEQKLDAKAEWTKAKVDSLVKIKKEVSDVFSPSEADESFNWLYEKMVSFKKVFGKYLQEFKDEVAR
;
A
#
# COMPACT_ATOMS: atom_id res chain seq x y z
N TRP A 1 -3.54 1.82 -22.32
CA TRP A 1 -3.51 2.19 -23.74
C TRP A 1 -3.33 0.94 -24.60
N ILE A 2 -4.23 0.69 -25.54
CA ILE A 2 -4.17 -0.47 -26.43
C ILE A 2 -3.90 0.05 -27.84
N VAL A 3 -2.88 -0.49 -28.49
CA VAL A 3 -2.45 -0.12 -29.84
C VAL A 3 -2.23 -1.35 -30.71
N ARG A 4 -2.41 -1.19 -32.03
CA ARG A 4 -2.04 -2.21 -33.00
C ARG A 4 -0.55 -2.18 -33.30
N ASP A 5 -0.02 -0.96 -33.53
CA ASP A 5 1.39 -0.73 -33.84
C ASP A 5 2.03 0.13 -32.74
N VAL A 6 3.07 -0.41 -32.13
CA VAL A 6 3.84 0.28 -31.10
C VAL A 6 4.86 1.22 -31.75
N ARG A 7 4.91 2.48 -31.26
CA ARG A 7 5.91 3.47 -31.66
C ARG A 7 6.69 3.92 -30.44
N GLU A 8 7.89 4.45 -30.65
CA GLU A 8 8.71 4.98 -29.55
C GLU A 8 8.00 6.08 -28.74
N GLU A 9 7.20 6.91 -29.43
CA GLU A 9 6.46 7.97 -28.76
C GLU A 9 5.43 7.41 -27.75
N HIS A 10 4.81 6.27 -28.08
CA HIS A 10 3.87 5.60 -27.19
C HIS A 10 4.60 5.11 -25.91
N GLN A 11 5.76 4.48 -26.07
CA GLN A 11 6.57 3.99 -24.97
C GLN A 11 7.04 5.13 -24.07
N ARG A 12 7.64 6.18 -24.66
CA ARG A 12 8.10 7.36 -23.91
C ARG A 12 6.97 8.07 -23.17
N ALA A 13 5.78 8.14 -23.76
CA ALA A 13 4.62 8.76 -23.10
C ALA A 13 4.16 7.94 -21.88
N ILE A 14 4.13 6.61 -21.99
CA ILE A 14 3.76 5.72 -20.89
C ILE A 14 4.82 5.73 -19.79
N ASP A 15 6.10 5.72 -20.14
CA ASP A 15 7.20 5.83 -19.18
C ASP A 15 7.11 7.15 -18.41
N TRP A 16 6.95 8.25 -19.13
CA TRP A 16 6.80 9.57 -18.52
C TRP A 16 5.60 9.64 -17.58
N LEU A 17 4.45 9.09 -18.00
CA LEU A 17 3.26 9.02 -17.13
C LEU A 17 3.52 8.18 -15.88
N ASN A 18 4.19 7.04 -16.00
CA ASN A 18 4.52 6.17 -14.86
C ASN A 18 5.56 6.79 -13.91
N GLU A 19 6.41 7.70 -14.40
CA GLU A 19 7.40 8.41 -13.59
C GLU A 19 6.81 9.63 -12.87
N HIS A 20 5.81 10.30 -13.46
CA HIS A 20 5.31 11.60 -13.00
C HIS A 20 3.90 11.55 -12.39
N THR A 21 3.29 10.37 -12.29
CA THR A 21 2.01 10.18 -11.60
C THR A 21 2.20 9.50 -10.25
N GLU A 22 1.20 9.65 -9.40
CA GLU A 22 1.20 9.01 -8.08
C GLU A 22 1.40 7.49 -8.19
N GLU A 23 2.11 6.88 -7.24
CA GLU A 23 2.35 5.42 -7.19
C GLU A 23 1.07 4.55 -7.28
N ARG A 24 -0.09 5.15 -7.07
CA ARG A 24 -1.39 4.49 -7.16
C ARG A 24 -1.90 4.33 -8.59
N ILE A 25 -1.35 5.09 -9.53
CA ILE A 25 -1.77 5.13 -10.92
C ILE A 25 -0.71 4.46 -11.77
N GLY A 26 -1.08 3.43 -12.49
CA GLY A 26 -0.19 2.73 -13.39
C GLY A 26 -0.72 2.75 -14.82
N PHE A 27 0.14 3.09 -15.75
CA PHE A 27 -0.18 3.11 -17.18
C PHE A 27 0.45 1.91 -17.87
N LEU A 28 -0.34 1.25 -18.70
CA LEU A 28 0.06 0.08 -19.47
C LEU A 28 -0.03 0.40 -20.96
N LEU A 29 0.99 0.02 -21.70
CA LEU A 29 0.94 -0.04 -23.17
C LEU A 29 0.78 -1.50 -23.59
N VAL A 30 -0.34 -1.80 -24.24
CA VAL A 30 -0.69 -3.14 -24.68
C VAL A 30 -0.80 -3.15 -26.20
N LYS A 31 -0.03 -4.02 -26.86
CA LYS A 31 -0.16 -4.31 -28.28
C LYS A 31 -1.18 -5.41 -28.49
N ILE A 32 -2.11 -5.21 -29.41
CA ILE A 32 -3.01 -6.25 -29.87
C ILE A 32 -2.48 -6.88 -31.14
N GLU A 33 -2.36 -8.19 -31.18
CA GLU A 33 -1.97 -8.99 -32.31
C GLU A 33 -3.11 -9.95 -32.67
N LEU A 34 -3.31 -10.21 -33.95
CA LEU A 34 -4.22 -11.25 -34.41
C LEU A 34 -3.38 -12.47 -34.80
N TRP A 35 -3.62 -13.56 -34.13
CA TRP A 35 -2.96 -14.84 -34.40
C TRP A 35 -3.95 -15.82 -35.01
N GLN A 36 -3.52 -16.51 -36.03
CA GLN A 36 -4.29 -17.55 -36.71
C GLN A 36 -3.42 -18.80 -36.88
N ILE A 37 -3.95 -19.95 -36.54
CA ILE A 37 -3.31 -21.25 -36.77
C ILE A 37 -4.07 -21.92 -37.90
N GLU A 38 -3.37 -22.17 -38.99
CA GLU A 38 -3.96 -22.74 -40.22
C GLU A 38 -5.23 -21.99 -40.69
N GLU A 39 -6.33 -22.67 -40.93
CA GLU A 39 -7.61 -22.09 -41.33
C GLU A 39 -8.53 -21.71 -40.16
N SER A 40 -8.02 -21.68 -38.95
CA SER A 40 -8.82 -21.28 -37.76
C SER A 40 -9.25 -19.81 -37.88
N LYS A 41 -10.27 -19.42 -37.09
CA LYS A 41 -10.61 -18.00 -36.96
C LYS A 41 -9.49 -17.27 -36.22
N PRO A 42 -9.11 -16.05 -36.65
CA PRO A 42 -8.13 -15.25 -35.95
C PRO A 42 -8.53 -15.00 -34.51
N ALA A 43 -7.59 -15.16 -33.57
CA ALA A 43 -7.77 -14.89 -32.16
C ALA A 43 -6.90 -13.68 -31.71
N PRO A 44 -7.41 -12.75 -30.92
CA PRO A 44 -6.62 -11.65 -30.42
C PRO A 44 -5.64 -12.14 -29.35
N LYS A 45 -4.38 -11.68 -29.45
CA LYS A 45 -3.34 -11.83 -28.43
C LYS A 45 -2.96 -10.46 -27.91
N PHE A 46 -2.97 -10.29 -26.61
CA PHE A 46 -2.54 -9.06 -25.94
C PHE A 46 -1.11 -9.22 -25.45
N VAL A 47 -0.23 -8.29 -25.86
CA VAL A 47 1.18 -8.26 -25.46
C VAL A 47 1.41 -6.98 -24.69
N ILE A 48 1.80 -7.08 -23.42
CA ILE A 48 2.19 -5.91 -22.61
C ILE A 48 3.57 -5.47 -23.12
N VAL A 49 3.65 -4.23 -23.60
CA VAL A 49 4.87 -3.63 -24.15
C VAL A 49 5.55 -2.75 -23.11
N GLU A 50 4.75 -1.92 -22.44
CA GLU A 50 5.20 -1.07 -21.33
C GLU A 50 4.25 -1.18 -20.14
N SER A 51 4.82 -1.16 -18.96
CA SER A 51 4.11 -1.21 -17.69
C SER A 51 4.90 -0.46 -16.61
N PRO A 52 4.26 0.01 -15.52
CA PRO A 52 4.99 0.59 -14.41
C PRO A 52 6.14 -0.32 -13.99
N ASN A 53 7.32 0.26 -13.69
CA ASN A 53 8.57 -0.47 -13.45
C ASN A 53 8.43 -1.66 -12.49
N GLU A 54 7.54 -1.60 -11.51
CA GLU A 54 7.28 -2.71 -10.58
C GLU A 54 6.39 -3.81 -11.20
N TRP A 55 5.44 -3.45 -12.05
CA TRP A 55 4.61 -4.41 -12.80
C TRP A 55 5.41 -5.16 -13.85
N ALA A 56 6.34 -4.49 -14.52
CA ALA A 56 7.24 -5.11 -15.49
C ALA A 56 8.14 -6.17 -14.86
N LYS A 57 8.59 -5.95 -13.61
CA LYS A 57 9.35 -6.94 -12.85
C LYS A 57 8.50 -8.18 -12.51
N ILE A 58 7.24 -7.99 -12.14
CA ILE A 58 6.33 -9.09 -11.78
C ILE A 58 5.93 -9.93 -13.02
N THR A 59 5.72 -9.29 -14.19
CA THR A 59 5.23 -9.98 -15.38
C THR A 59 6.33 -10.54 -16.28
N LYS A 60 7.53 -9.91 -16.34
CA LYS A 60 8.65 -10.38 -17.18
C LYS A 60 9.48 -11.49 -16.52
N THR A 61 9.55 -11.50 -15.20
CA THR A 61 10.44 -12.42 -14.49
C THR A 61 9.73 -13.59 -13.82
N GLY A 62 8.41 -13.64 -13.85
CA GLY A 62 7.68 -14.67 -13.12
C GLY A 62 8.11 -14.73 -11.64
N LEU A 63 7.40 -15.45 -10.82
CA LEU A 63 7.70 -15.66 -9.39
C LEU A 63 9.12 -16.21 -9.11
N THR A 64 9.83 -16.66 -10.13
CA THR A 64 11.14 -17.31 -10.03
C THR A 64 12.33 -16.36 -9.82
N GLU A 65 12.19 -15.07 -10.15
CA GLU A 65 13.26 -14.07 -10.00
C GLU A 65 13.01 -13.02 -8.91
N MET A 66 11.88 -13.09 -8.21
CA MET A 66 11.72 -12.29 -6.99
C MET A 66 12.74 -12.76 -5.96
N ASN A 67 13.56 -11.82 -5.42
CA ASN A 67 14.41 -12.16 -4.32
C ASN A 67 13.57 -12.69 -3.13
N GLU A 68 14.18 -13.54 -2.31
CA GLU A 68 13.50 -14.23 -1.20
C GLU A 68 12.74 -13.26 -0.28
N THR A 69 13.32 -12.08 -0.01
CA THR A 69 12.69 -11.06 0.84
C THR A 69 11.39 -10.53 0.23
N LYS A 70 11.38 -10.24 -1.06
CA LYS A 70 10.18 -9.77 -1.77
C LYS A 70 9.07 -10.83 -1.78
N ARG A 71 9.44 -12.10 -1.98
CA ARG A 71 8.50 -13.22 -1.91
C ARG A 71 7.88 -13.34 -0.51
N LYS A 72 8.70 -13.28 0.55
CA LYS A 72 8.23 -13.31 1.94
C LYS A 72 7.34 -12.11 2.28
N GLN A 73 7.66 -10.92 1.77
CA GLN A 73 6.81 -9.73 1.93
C GLN A 73 5.43 -9.90 1.28
N LEU A 74 5.38 -10.41 0.05
CA LEU A 74 4.12 -10.68 -0.65
C LEU A 74 3.29 -11.72 0.08
N GLU A 75 3.90 -12.81 0.51
CA GLU A 75 3.26 -13.87 1.29
C GLU A 75 2.70 -13.35 2.61
N PHE A 76 3.49 -12.57 3.36
CA PHE A 76 3.07 -11.95 4.61
C PHE A 76 1.80 -11.10 4.44
N TRP A 77 1.78 -10.19 3.45
CA TRP A 77 0.61 -9.34 3.23
C TRP A 77 -0.58 -10.08 2.64
N THR A 78 -0.36 -11.15 1.88
CA THR A 78 -1.42 -12.03 1.38
C THR A 78 -2.10 -12.75 2.54
N ASN A 79 -1.31 -13.32 3.44
CA ASN A 79 -1.81 -14.00 4.63
C ASN A 79 -2.49 -13.03 5.60
N PHE A 80 -1.90 -11.85 5.82
CA PHE A 80 -2.55 -10.78 6.61
C PHE A 80 -3.91 -10.37 6.03
N LYS A 81 -4.01 -10.20 4.70
CA LYS A 81 -5.28 -9.86 4.06
C LYS A 81 -6.33 -10.95 4.27
N SER A 82 -5.98 -12.22 4.13
CA SER A 82 -6.87 -13.36 4.40
C SER A 82 -7.33 -13.34 5.85
N PHE A 83 -6.40 -13.25 6.80
CA PHE A 83 -6.68 -13.13 8.23
C PHE A 83 -7.65 -11.99 8.55
N ALA A 84 -7.39 -10.78 8.03
CA ALA A 84 -8.25 -9.62 8.26
C ALA A 84 -9.64 -9.79 7.64
N SER A 85 -9.76 -10.48 6.51
CA SER A 85 -11.03 -10.79 5.86
C SER A 85 -11.85 -11.78 6.68
N GLU A 86 -11.22 -12.81 7.25
CA GLU A 86 -11.85 -13.79 8.14
C GLU A 86 -12.35 -13.15 9.46
N LYS A 87 -11.63 -12.14 9.96
CA LYS A 87 -12.07 -11.32 11.11
C LYS A 87 -13.26 -10.39 10.77
N GLY A 88 -13.73 -10.39 9.52
CA GLY A 88 -14.89 -9.61 9.09
C GLY A 88 -14.63 -8.11 8.99
N THR A 89 -13.43 -7.70 8.62
CA THR A 89 -13.11 -6.29 8.42
C THR A 89 -14.04 -5.65 7.37
N ARG A 90 -14.53 -4.43 7.67
CA ARG A 90 -15.29 -3.61 6.71
C ARG A 90 -14.39 -2.65 5.92
N MET A 91 -13.09 -2.68 6.16
CA MET A 91 -12.13 -1.85 5.43
C MET A 91 -11.82 -2.46 4.07
N SER A 92 -11.73 -1.62 3.05
CA SER A 92 -11.27 -2.05 1.73
C SER A 92 -9.78 -2.35 1.77
N LEU A 93 -9.43 -3.62 1.67
CA LEU A 93 -8.05 -4.09 1.62
C LEU A 93 -7.61 -4.24 0.16
N ARG A 94 -6.54 -3.56 -0.21
CA ARG A 94 -5.98 -3.59 -1.56
C ARG A 94 -5.37 -4.96 -1.88
N THR A 95 -5.00 -5.16 -3.14
CA THR A 95 -4.19 -6.31 -3.55
C THR A 95 -2.80 -6.20 -2.91
N PRO A 96 -2.32 -7.24 -2.20
CA PRO A 96 -0.98 -7.27 -1.63
C PRO A 96 0.10 -7.14 -2.69
N LEU A 97 1.17 -6.43 -2.35
CA LEU A 97 2.36 -6.26 -3.19
C LEU A 97 3.59 -6.72 -2.42
N ALA A 98 4.67 -7.03 -3.15
CA ALA A 98 5.95 -7.44 -2.60
C ALA A 98 6.73 -6.24 -2.01
N ARG A 99 6.17 -5.59 -0.99
CA ARG A 99 6.70 -4.38 -0.33
C ARG A 99 6.80 -4.60 1.18
N SER A 100 7.63 -3.80 1.83
CA SER A 100 7.74 -3.80 3.30
C SER A 100 6.55 -3.10 3.98
N TYR A 101 5.53 -2.67 3.24
CA TYR A 101 4.37 -1.95 3.77
C TYR A 101 3.07 -2.29 3.04
N TYR A 102 1.95 -1.95 3.69
CA TYR A 102 0.61 -2.15 3.17
C TYR A 102 -0.27 -0.95 3.55
N ASN A 103 -0.71 -0.19 2.54
CA ASN A 103 -1.50 1.01 2.73
C ASN A 103 -2.99 0.73 2.71
N ILE A 104 -3.72 1.34 3.65
CA ILE A 104 -5.16 1.18 3.82
C ILE A 104 -5.81 2.54 3.93
N SER A 105 -6.85 2.78 3.13
CA SER A 105 -7.57 4.05 3.15
C SER A 105 -8.28 4.28 4.49
N ILE A 106 -8.12 5.49 5.01
CA ILE A 106 -8.83 5.97 6.19
C ILE A 106 -10.02 6.86 5.85
N GLY A 107 -10.26 7.14 4.55
CA GLY A 107 -11.32 8.02 4.07
C GLY A 107 -10.90 9.50 4.03
N SER A 108 -9.61 9.76 3.92
CA SER A 108 -9.01 11.08 3.70
C SER A 108 -8.07 11.01 2.50
N SER A 109 -7.91 12.13 1.79
CA SER A 109 -6.86 12.35 0.79
C SER A 109 -5.51 12.68 1.44
N ASP A 110 -5.55 13.28 2.64
CA ASP A 110 -4.39 13.85 3.32
C ASP A 110 -3.70 12.85 4.25
N ALA A 111 -4.32 11.69 4.49
CA ALA A 111 -3.76 10.67 5.37
C ALA A 111 -4.24 9.26 5.03
N HIS A 112 -3.41 8.27 5.36
CA HIS A 112 -3.77 6.86 5.25
C HIS A 112 -3.12 6.02 6.36
N ILE A 113 -3.67 4.85 6.63
CA ILE A 113 -3.04 3.87 7.52
C ILE A 113 -1.95 3.16 6.73
N HIS A 114 -0.75 3.15 7.29
CA HIS A 114 0.43 2.53 6.72
C HIS A 114 0.93 1.44 7.68
N LEU A 115 0.58 0.19 7.39
CA LEU A 115 1.17 -0.96 8.08
C LEU A 115 2.55 -1.23 7.49
N ALA A 116 3.53 -1.49 8.33
CA ALA A 116 4.88 -1.76 7.85
C ALA A 116 5.55 -2.88 8.62
N ILE A 117 6.46 -3.57 7.93
CA ILE A 117 7.32 -4.62 8.47
C ILE A 117 8.78 -4.29 8.18
N SER A 118 9.65 -4.64 9.10
CA SER A 118 11.09 -4.52 8.95
C SER A 118 11.78 -5.80 9.39
N SER A 119 12.19 -6.64 8.45
CA SER A 119 12.94 -7.87 8.77
C SER A 119 14.33 -7.57 9.30
N ALA A 120 14.96 -6.47 8.89
CA ALA A 120 16.27 -6.07 9.41
C ALA A 120 16.25 -5.66 10.88
N LYS A 121 15.11 -5.18 11.38
CA LYS A 121 14.91 -4.73 12.76
C LYS A 121 13.96 -5.62 13.55
N ASN A 122 13.41 -6.64 12.94
CA ASN A 122 12.36 -7.48 13.50
C ASN A 122 11.22 -6.67 14.13
N LEU A 123 10.66 -5.76 13.36
CA LEU A 123 9.60 -4.84 13.78
C LEU A 123 8.40 -4.93 12.88
N ILE A 124 7.21 -4.85 13.49
CA ILE A 124 5.96 -4.53 12.81
C ILE A 124 5.43 -3.19 13.32
N SER A 125 4.74 -2.43 12.49
CA SER A 125 4.19 -1.15 12.90
C SER A 125 2.89 -0.80 12.20
N CYS A 126 2.08 -0.01 12.91
CA CYS A 126 0.90 0.65 12.37
C CYS A 126 1.09 2.15 12.48
N ASN A 127 0.99 2.85 11.38
CA ASN A 127 1.25 4.28 11.29
C ASN A 127 0.04 5.00 10.70
N LEU A 128 -0.22 6.21 11.17
CA LEU A 128 -0.92 7.20 10.37
C LEU A 128 0.13 7.94 9.55
N TYR A 129 0.05 7.82 8.24
CA TYR A 129 0.88 8.55 7.29
C TYR A 129 0.10 9.79 6.85
N ILE A 130 0.69 10.97 6.97
CA ILE A 130 0.09 12.26 6.63
C ILE A 130 0.85 12.82 5.45
N ASP A 131 0.16 12.90 4.31
CA ASP A 131 0.75 13.32 3.04
C ASP A 131 0.80 14.85 2.95
N ASN A 132 1.98 15.43 3.08
CA ASN A 132 2.28 16.86 2.86
C ASN A 132 1.23 17.85 3.45
N ASN A 133 0.72 17.55 4.65
CA ASN A 133 -0.26 18.38 5.34
C ASN A 133 0.18 18.68 6.77
N ASP A 134 0.97 19.75 6.92
CA ASP A 134 1.50 20.22 8.21
C ASP A 134 0.40 20.67 9.16
N GLU A 135 -0.66 21.30 8.65
CA GLU A 135 -1.77 21.79 9.45
C GLU A 135 -2.52 20.63 10.10
N LEU A 136 -2.76 19.56 9.36
CA LEU A 136 -3.35 18.34 9.88
C LEU A 136 -2.47 17.71 10.96
N TYR A 137 -1.14 17.64 10.72
CA TYR A 137 -0.23 17.10 11.72
C TYR A 137 -0.26 17.91 13.00
N ASP A 138 -0.16 19.23 12.92
CA ASP A 138 -0.16 20.13 14.08
C ASP A 138 -1.52 20.08 14.81
N PHE A 139 -2.63 20.01 14.10
CA PHE A 139 -3.95 19.78 14.65
C PHE A 139 -4.03 18.49 15.48
N LEU A 140 -3.51 17.39 14.96
CA LEU A 140 -3.47 16.11 15.67
C LEU A 140 -2.51 16.17 16.87
N LEU A 141 -1.36 16.83 16.73
CA LEU A 141 -0.35 16.97 17.78
C LEU A 141 -0.91 17.72 19.00
N THR A 142 -1.74 18.74 18.83
CA THR A 142 -2.40 19.43 19.95
C THR A 142 -3.35 18.52 20.74
N ARG A 143 -3.74 17.40 20.16
CA ARG A 143 -4.66 16.40 20.73
C ARG A 143 -3.95 15.09 21.10
N LYS A 144 -2.62 15.09 21.10
CA LYS A 144 -1.76 13.90 21.29
C LYS A 144 -2.18 13.03 22.48
N ASP A 145 -2.29 13.61 23.66
CA ASP A 145 -2.58 12.84 24.87
C ASP A 145 -3.93 12.14 24.80
N LYS A 146 -4.95 12.80 24.24
CA LYS A 146 -6.28 12.21 24.03
C LYS A 146 -6.26 11.11 22.98
N ILE A 147 -5.44 11.26 21.94
CA ILE A 147 -5.26 10.27 20.89
C ILE A 147 -4.58 9.03 21.46
N GLU A 148 -3.44 9.19 22.16
CA GLU A 148 -2.70 8.10 22.77
C GLU A 148 -3.54 7.35 23.82
N GLN A 149 -4.33 8.07 24.61
CA GLN A 149 -5.27 7.45 25.55
C GLN A 149 -6.31 6.57 24.83
N LYS A 150 -6.87 7.04 23.70
CA LYS A 150 -7.86 6.27 22.92
C LYS A 150 -7.24 5.09 22.15
N LEU A 151 -5.97 5.19 21.79
CA LEU A 151 -5.20 4.11 21.13
C LEU A 151 -4.70 3.08 22.15
N ASP A 152 -4.82 3.38 23.44
CA ASP A 152 -4.23 2.60 24.54
C ASP A 152 -2.75 2.26 24.27
N ALA A 153 -2.00 3.27 23.80
CA ALA A 153 -0.60 3.12 23.45
C ALA A 153 0.09 4.47 23.30
N LYS A 154 1.38 4.51 23.66
CA LYS A 154 2.25 5.64 23.32
C LYS A 154 2.66 5.54 21.85
N ALA A 155 2.63 6.66 21.15
CA ALA A 155 3.00 6.76 19.76
C ALA A 155 4.27 7.60 19.57
N GLU A 156 5.06 7.25 18.57
CA GLU A 156 6.14 8.09 18.07
C GLU A 156 5.54 9.11 17.09
N TRP A 157 5.76 10.39 17.36
CA TRP A 157 5.29 11.50 16.52
C TRP A 157 6.48 12.09 15.78
N THR A 158 6.46 12.04 14.47
CA THR A 158 7.55 12.54 13.62
C THR A 158 6.99 13.52 12.60
N LYS A 159 7.48 14.77 12.63
CA LYS A 159 7.22 15.76 11.61
C LYS A 159 8.41 15.83 10.65
N ALA A 160 8.18 15.68 9.36
CA ALA A 160 9.21 15.80 8.34
C ALA A 160 8.79 16.85 7.29
N LYS A 161 9.69 17.19 6.38
CA LYS A 161 9.45 18.28 5.40
C LYS A 161 8.32 17.99 4.41
N VAL A 162 8.08 16.71 4.11
CA VAL A 162 7.07 16.29 3.12
C VAL A 162 5.99 15.49 3.82
N ASP A 163 6.37 14.43 4.55
CA ASP A 163 5.42 13.50 5.12
C ASP A 163 5.61 13.39 6.63
N SER A 164 4.52 13.36 7.37
CA SER A 164 4.54 13.23 8.81
C SER A 164 3.92 11.91 9.26
N LEU A 165 4.37 11.39 10.41
CA LEU A 165 3.98 10.06 10.89
C LEU A 165 3.55 10.08 12.36
N VAL A 166 2.49 9.33 12.66
CA VAL A 166 2.15 8.90 14.03
C VAL A 166 2.24 7.38 14.05
N LYS A 167 3.22 6.83 14.77
CA LYS A 167 3.62 5.43 14.70
C LYS A 167 3.47 4.71 16.03
N ILE A 168 2.88 3.51 15.99
CA ILE A 168 2.99 2.51 17.06
C ILE A 168 3.72 1.30 16.46
N LYS A 169 4.70 0.77 17.21
CA LYS A 169 5.51 -0.38 16.79
C LYS A 169 5.49 -1.50 17.80
N LYS A 170 5.76 -2.71 17.34
CA LYS A 170 5.96 -3.91 18.14
C LYS A 170 7.21 -4.63 17.65
N GLU A 171 8.08 -5.04 18.57
CA GLU A 171 9.18 -5.95 18.30
C GLU A 171 8.66 -7.38 18.21
N VAL A 172 9.21 -8.15 17.31
CA VAL A 172 8.95 -9.58 17.08
C VAL A 172 10.27 -10.31 16.97
N SER A 173 10.31 -11.62 17.15
CA SER A 173 11.58 -12.34 17.03
C SER A 173 11.99 -12.57 15.57
N ASP A 174 11.02 -12.85 14.70
CA ASP A 174 11.19 -12.88 13.24
C ASP A 174 9.87 -12.52 12.57
N VAL A 175 9.91 -11.44 11.77
CA VAL A 175 8.73 -10.93 11.04
C VAL A 175 8.08 -11.99 10.14
N PHE A 176 8.87 -12.91 9.61
CA PHE A 176 8.41 -13.94 8.69
C PHE A 176 8.25 -15.32 9.33
N SER A 177 8.34 -15.41 10.67
CA SER A 177 8.15 -16.67 11.38
C SER A 177 6.70 -17.14 11.28
N PRO A 178 6.43 -18.35 10.77
CA PRO A 178 5.07 -18.89 10.75
C PRO A 178 4.47 -19.05 12.16
N SER A 179 5.30 -19.32 13.17
CA SER A 179 4.84 -19.51 14.55
C SER A 179 4.37 -18.21 15.23
N GLU A 180 4.81 -17.05 14.74
CA GLU A 180 4.41 -15.73 15.24
C GLU A 180 3.44 -15.00 14.33
N ALA A 181 3.10 -15.59 13.19
CA ALA A 181 2.28 -14.95 12.17
C ALA A 181 0.91 -14.53 12.72
N ASP A 182 0.20 -15.42 13.41
CA ASP A 182 -1.14 -15.15 13.95
C ASP A 182 -1.12 -14.02 14.99
N GLU A 183 -0.10 -13.98 15.86
CA GLU A 183 0.05 -12.91 16.85
C GLU A 183 0.37 -11.58 16.19
N SER A 184 1.25 -11.58 15.19
CA SER A 184 1.61 -10.41 14.40
C SER A 184 0.42 -9.87 13.60
N PHE A 185 -0.35 -10.76 12.97
CA PHE A 185 -1.55 -10.38 12.21
C PHE A 185 -2.65 -9.85 13.12
N ASN A 186 -2.87 -10.48 14.27
CA ASN A 186 -3.86 -10.00 15.23
C ASN A 186 -3.49 -8.60 15.74
N TRP A 187 -2.22 -8.37 16.10
CA TRP A 187 -1.75 -7.07 16.54
C TRP A 187 -1.92 -6.00 15.44
N LEU A 188 -1.49 -6.28 14.21
CA LEU A 188 -1.66 -5.37 13.06
C LEU A 188 -3.14 -5.07 12.80
N TYR A 189 -3.99 -6.07 12.86
CA TYR A 189 -5.43 -5.93 12.68
C TYR A 189 -6.06 -5.04 13.75
N GLU A 190 -5.80 -5.31 15.02
CA GLU A 190 -6.31 -4.51 16.15
C GLU A 190 -5.86 -3.05 16.07
N LYS A 191 -4.57 -2.81 15.78
CA LYS A 191 -4.05 -1.45 15.63
C LYS A 191 -4.65 -0.76 14.40
N MET A 192 -4.78 -1.43 13.27
CA MET A 192 -5.45 -0.94 12.07
C MET A 192 -6.90 -0.49 12.35
N VAL A 193 -7.68 -1.32 13.05
CA VAL A 193 -9.07 -1.00 13.42
C VAL A 193 -9.11 0.18 14.39
N SER A 194 -8.24 0.19 15.40
CA SER A 194 -8.13 1.27 16.37
C SER A 194 -7.75 2.60 15.70
N PHE A 195 -6.75 2.60 14.81
CA PHE A 195 -6.35 3.77 14.03
C PHE A 195 -7.50 4.30 13.19
N LYS A 196 -8.20 3.43 12.46
CA LYS A 196 -9.37 3.83 11.67
C LYS A 196 -10.43 4.52 12.51
N LYS A 197 -10.75 3.95 13.68
CA LYS A 197 -11.76 4.48 14.60
C LYS A 197 -11.35 5.82 15.20
N VAL A 198 -10.11 5.91 15.70
CA VAL A 198 -9.61 7.09 16.42
C VAL A 198 -9.33 8.22 15.43
N PHE A 199 -8.46 7.98 14.45
CA PHE A 199 -8.07 9.02 13.51
C PHE A 199 -9.18 9.40 12.52
N GLY A 200 -10.05 8.47 12.12
CA GLY A 200 -11.20 8.80 11.28
C GLY A 200 -12.08 9.89 11.88
N LYS A 201 -12.25 9.89 13.21
CA LYS A 201 -12.99 10.95 13.92
C LYS A 201 -12.24 12.30 13.88
N TYR A 202 -10.95 12.32 14.18
CA TYR A 202 -10.15 13.55 14.18
C TYR A 202 -9.96 14.13 12.78
N LEU A 203 -9.85 13.29 11.77
CA LEU A 203 -9.80 13.74 10.37
C LEU A 203 -11.12 14.42 9.94
N GLN A 204 -12.25 13.94 10.43
CA GLN A 204 -13.52 14.61 10.17
C GLN A 204 -13.62 15.95 10.92
N GLU A 205 -13.22 15.98 12.20
CA GLU A 205 -13.16 17.23 13.00
C GLU A 205 -12.27 18.28 12.31
N PHE A 206 -11.10 17.88 11.80
CA PHE A 206 -10.21 18.78 11.07
C PHE A 206 -10.86 19.34 9.80
N LYS A 207 -11.50 18.49 8.99
CA LYS A 207 -12.23 18.93 7.80
C LYS A 207 -13.32 19.95 8.12
N ASP A 208 -14.05 19.72 9.20
CA ASP A 208 -15.13 20.61 9.63
C ASP A 208 -14.59 21.95 10.16
N GLU A 209 -13.39 21.98 10.76
CA GLU A 209 -12.72 23.22 11.19
C GLU A 209 -12.19 24.04 9.99
N VAL A 210 -11.59 23.37 8.99
CA VAL A 210 -11.06 24.05 7.78
C VAL A 210 -12.17 24.56 6.86
N ALA A 211 -13.34 23.95 6.90
CA ALA A 211 -14.49 24.36 6.07
C ALA A 211 -15.29 25.55 6.62
N ARG A 212 -14.93 26.05 7.81
CA ARG A 212 -15.56 27.23 8.48
C ARG A 212 -14.79 28.50 8.21
#